data_da91fa9a052f0669fe547e6a2454d272
#
_entry.id   da91fa9a052f0669fe547e6a2454d272
#
_cell.length_a   1.000
_cell.length_b   1.000
_cell.length_c   1.000
_cell.angle_alpha   90.00
_cell.angle_beta   90.00
_cell.angle_gamma   90.00
#
_symmetry.space_group_name_H-M   'P 1'
#
loop_
_entity.id
_entity.type
_entity.pdbx_description
1 polymer ?
#
loop_
_entity_poly.entity_id
_entity_poly.type
_entity_poly.pdbx_seq_one_letter_code
_entity_poly.pdbx_strand_id
1 'polypeptide(L)'
;MIPQTSVNWTAFNYKYSTNPQHAFESLTYYLFCHEFQQPYGIFRYFNQPHIETNPIHVGDRYIGFQSKYYADSVTMSSKEQELIGAVKGAVQRYPGITTLYFYISREFSPSSKTDDIMPSYQKKVEAVAEELGIELVWRVPSNLEAQLMQDNQLTICRNVFFQVDSAVQTCCENLVKHKREIFDHIHTSVRYRENDI
;
A
#
# COMPACT_ATOMS: atom_id res chain seq x y z
N MET A 1 -13.40 11.39 19.94
CA MET A 1 -13.81 11.03 18.56
C MET A 1 -12.51 10.85 17.78
N ILE A 2 -12.16 9.64 17.38
CA ILE A 2 -10.98 9.41 16.54
C ILE A 2 -11.31 10.02 15.19
N PRO A 3 -10.47 10.90 14.62
CA PRO A 3 -10.72 11.42 13.29
C PRO A 3 -10.88 10.24 12.33
N GLN A 4 -11.98 10.20 11.61
CA GLN A 4 -12.15 9.22 10.54
C GLN A 4 -11.06 9.50 9.52
N THR A 5 -10.11 8.60 9.37
CA THR A 5 -9.03 8.75 8.39
C THR A 5 -9.67 8.89 7.02
N SER A 6 -9.28 9.91 6.28
CA SER A 6 -9.81 10.15 4.94
C SER A 6 -9.25 9.16 3.90
N VAL A 7 -8.38 8.25 4.33
CA VAL A 7 -7.77 7.20 3.52
C VAL A 7 -8.55 5.90 3.69
N ASN A 8 -9.02 5.35 2.59
CA ASN A 8 -9.85 4.14 2.58
C ASN A 8 -9.19 3.04 1.72
N TRP A 9 -8.45 2.15 2.37
CA TRP A 9 -7.76 1.03 1.70
C TRP A 9 -8.72 0.06 1.02
N THR A 10 -9.96 -0.08 1.54
CA THR A 10 -10.99 -0.90 0.88
C THR A 10 -11.37 -0.29 -0.47
N ALA A 11 -11.52 1.04 -0.55
CA ALA A 11 -11.78 1.72 -1.81
C ALA A 11 -10.61 1.56 -2.80
N PHE A 12 -9.35 1.64 -2.32
CA PHE A 12 -8.16 1.37 -3.12
C PHE A 12 -8.19 -0.05 -3.71
N ASN A 13 -8.38 -1.06 -2.86
CA ASN A 13 -8.39 -2.46 -3.26
C ASN A 13 -9.53 -2.76 -4.24
N TYR A 14 -10.70 -2.15 -4.06
CA TYR A 14 -11.82 -2.27 -4.98
C TYR A 14 -11.51 -1.63 -6.34
N LYS A 15 -11.05 -0.39 -6.34
CA LYS A 15 -10.77 0.39 -7.55
C LYS A 15 -9.68 -0.24 -8.42
N TYR A 16 -8.66 -0.80 -7.80
CA TYR A 16 -7.50 -1.37 -8.48
C TYR A 16 -7.42 -2.89 -8.37
N SER A 17 -8.56 -3.56 -8.20
CA SER A 17 -8.64 -5.01 -7.99
C SER A 17 -7.97 -5.85 -9.08
N THR A 18 -7.88 -5.33 -10.30
CA THR A 18 -7.22 -6.01 -11.44
C THR A 18 -5.69 -5.94 -11.39
N ASN A 19 -5.13 -4.89 -10.79
CA ASN A 19 -3.68 -4.71 -10.67
C ASN A 19 -3.31 -3.84 -9.46
N PRO A 20 -3.55 -4.32 -8.22
CA PRO A 20 -3.29 -3.56 -7.01
C PRO A 20 -1.80 -3.30 -6.77
N GLN A 21 -0.92 -4.18 -7.25
CA GLN A 21 0.53 -4.02 -7.13
C GLN A 21 1.01 -2.77 -7.87
N HIS A 22 0.63 -2.63 -9.14
CA HIS A 22 1.01 -1.47 -9.94
C HIS A 22 0.41 -0.16 -9.40
N ALA A 23 -0.84 -0.21 -8.92
CA ALA A 23 -1.46 0.94 -8.28
C ALA A 23 -0.73 1.36 -7.00
N PHE A 24 -0.32 0.40 -6.17
CA PHE A 24 0.44 0.67 -4.95
C PHE A 24 1.85 1.20 -5.27
N GLU A 25 2.54 0.62 -6.26
CA GLU A 25 3.82 1.15 -6.76
C GLU A 25 3.69 2.60 -7.24
N SER A 26 2.62 2.91 -7.98
CA SER A 26 2.37 4.29 -8.45
C SER A 26 2.10 5.24 -7.28
N LEU A 27 1.30 4.83 -6.30
CA LEU A 27 1.04 5.62 -5.09
C LEU A 27 2.34 5.92 -4.35
N THR A 28 3.14 4.90 -4.06
CA THR A 28 4.38 5.04 -3.30
C THR A 28 5.45 5.83 -4.07
N TYR A 29 5.45 5.73 -5.41
CA TYR A 29 6.28 6.58 -6.25
C TYR A 29 5.97 8.07 -6.05
N TYR A 30 4.67 8.46 -6.06
CA TYR A 30 4.30 9.85 -5.82
C TYR A 30 4.62 10.31 -4.40
N LEU A 31 4.43 9.45 -3.40
CA LEU A 31 4.76 9.76 -2.02
C LEU A 31 6.28 9.95 -1.83
N PHE A 32 7.09 9.09 -2.45
CA PHE A 32 8.55 9.21 -2.43
C PHE A 32 9.03 10.48 -3.15
N CYS A 33 8.51 10.78 -4.33
CA CYS A 33 8.84 12.00 -5.05
C CYS A 33 8.48 13.26 -4.24
N HIS A 34 7.35 13.23 -3.55
CA HIS A 34 6.92 14.35 -2.68
C HIS A 34 7.84 14.50 -1.47
N GLU A 35 8.16 13.41 -0.76
CA GLU A 35 9.03 13.41 0.42
C GLU A 35 10.40 14.01 0.10
N PHE A 36 10.94 13.67 -1.08
CA PHE A 36 12.26 14.12 -1.51
C PHE A 36 12.25 15.28 -2.51
N GLN A 37 11.14 16.01 -2.60
CA GLN A 37 10.98 17.23 -3.41
C GLN A 37 11.43 17.04 -4.89
N GLN A 38 10.94 15.96 -5.50
CA GLN A 38 11.18 15.62 -6.90
C GLN A 38 9.95 15.97 -7.77
N PRO A 39 9.71 17.28 -8.08
CA PRO A 39 8.46 17.73 -8.71
C PRO A 39 8.27 17.23 -10.14
N TYR A 40 9.37 16.88 -10.80
CA TYR A 40 9.35 16.34 -12.17
C TYR A 40 9.46 14.81 -12.20
N GLY A 41 9.40 14.16 -11.00
CA GLY A 41 9.60 12.73 -10.87
C GLY A 41 11.07 12.31 -10.95
N ILE A 42 11.30 11.00 -10.92
CA ILE A 42 12.61 10.37 -10.94
C ILE A 42 12.66 9.43 -12.14
N PHE A 43 13.77 9.43 -12.87
CA PHE A 43 13.95 8.52 -14.00
C PHE A 43 13.87 7.05 -13.54
N ARG A 44 13.12 6.24 -14.31
CA ARG A 44 13.02 4.80 -14.10
C ARG A 44 13.00 4.07 -15.44
N TYR A 45 13.51 2.84 -15.42
CA TYR A 45 13.35 1.94 -16.55
C TYR A 45 12.04 1.14 -16.39
N PHE A 46 11.45 0.73 -17.49
CA PHE A 46 10.33 -0.19 -17.46
C PHE A 46 10.78 -1.55 -16.88
N ASN A 47 10.05 -2.07 -15.88
CA ASN A 47 10.40 -3.29 -15.14
C ASN A 47 11.81 -3.25 -14.51
N GLN A 48 12.19 -2.11 -13.94
CA GLN A 48 13.47 -1.96 -13.25
C GLN A 48 13.57 -2.93 -12.06
N PRO A 49 14.59 -3.81 -12.01
CA PRO A 49 14.70 -4.78 -10.92
C PRO A 49 15.24 -4.15 -9.63
N HIS A 50 14.79 -4.66 -8.50
CA HIS A 50 15.30 -4.43 -7.14
C HIS A 50 15.05 -3.06 -6.53
N ILE A 51 14.79 -2.02 -7.29
CA ILE A 51 14.29 -0.70 -6.84
C ILE A 51 13.39 -0.10 -7.92
N GLU A 52 12.47 0.77 -7.51
CA GLU A 52 11.41 1.26 -8.41
C GLU A 52 11.87 2.37 -9.36
N THR A 53 12.92 3.11 -8.96
CA THR A 53 13.51 4.21 -9.74
C THR A 53 15.03 4.20 -9.63
N ASN A 54 15.72 4.99 -10.41
CA ASN A 54 17.13 5.26 -10.12
C ASN A 54 17.25 5.91 -8.73
N PRO A 55 18.25 5.53 -7.92
CA PRO A 55 18.49 6.16 -6.64
C PRO A 55 18.80 7.64 -6.78
N ILE A 56 18.46 8.43 -5.77
CA ILE A 56 18.69 9.87 -5.70
C ILE A 56 19.70 10.23 -4.62
N HIS A 57 20.44 11.31 -4.83
CA HIS A 57 21.30 11.89 -3.81
C HIS A 57 20.54 12.93 -2.98
N VAL A 58 20.57 12.78 -1.66
CA VAL A 58 19.99 13.72 -0.70
C VAL A 58 21.01 13.95 0.43
N GLY A 59 21.77 15.03 0.34
CA GLY A 59 22.95 15.22 1.19
C GLY A 59 23.96 14.10 0.93
N ASP A 60 24.44 13.48 2.00
CA ASP A 60 25.40 12.38 1.93
C ASP A 60 24.77 11.02 1.68
N ARG A 61 23.43 10.95 1.57
CA ARG A 61 22.71 9.71 1.36
C ARG A 61 22.44 9.46 -0.11
N TYR A 62 22.64 8.22 -0.53
CA TYR A 62 22.22 7.70 -1.83
C TYR A 62 21.05 6.76 -1.62
N ILE A 63 19.85 7.22 -1.97
CA ILE A 63 18.57 6.69 -1.52
C ILE A 63 17.82 6.03 -2.67
N GLY A 64 17.38 4.79 -2.47
CA GLY A 64 16.43 4.10 -3.33
C GLY A 64 15.17 3.70 -2.57
N PHE A 65 14.15 3.23 -3.29
CA PHE A 65 12.97 2.64 -2.66
C PHE A 65 12.47 1.41 -3.38
N GLN A 66 11.78 0.57 -2.61
CA GLN A 66 11.04 -0.61 -3.06
C GLN A 66 9.59 -0.47 -2.63
N SER A 67 8.68 -0.85 -3.51
CA SER A 67 7.25 -0.94 -3.26
C SER A 67 6.81 -2.40 -3.22
N LYS A 68 6.13 -2.80 -2.14
CA LYS A 68 5.68 -4.17 -1.92
C LYS A 68 4.20 -4.19 -1.54
N TYR A 69 3.37 -4.58 -2.49
CA TYR A 69 1.97 -4.83 -2.22
C TYR A 69 1.76 -6.29 -1.81
N TYR A 70 1.16 -6.47 -0.65
CA TYR A 70 0.76 -7.79 -0.15
C TYR A 70 -0.75 -7.77 0.17
N ALA A 71 -1.47 -8.76 -0.35
CA ALA A 71 -2.88 -8.94 -0.05
C ALA A 71 -3.11 -9.24 1.45
N ASP A 72 -4.32 -9.01 1.94
CA ASP A 72 -4.66 -9.18 3.35
C ASP A 72 -4.46 -10.60 3.88
N SER A 73 -4.53 -11.61 3.03
CA SER A 73 -4.25 -13.01 3.36
C SER A 73 -2.78 -13.35 3.54
N VAL A 74 -1.86 -12.45 3.16
CA VAL A 74 -0.42 -12.72 3.22
C VAL A 74 0.12 -12.50 4.63
N THR A 75 0.82 -13.48 5.17
CA THR A 75 1.55 -13.36 6.43
C THR A 75 2.94 -12.78 6.17
N MET A 76 3.29 -11.67 6.82
CA MET A 76 4.56 -10.97 6.59
C MET A 76 5.80 -11.82 6.84
N SER A 77 5.76 -12.75 7.80
CA SER A 77 6.88 -13.68 8.04
C SER A 77 7.18 -14.58 6.84
N SER A 78 6.20 -14.88 5.98
CA SER A 78 6.44 -15.65 4.75
C SER A 78 7.19 -14.84 3.68
N LYS A 79 7.32 -13.53 3.86
CA LYS A 79 7.99 -12.60 2.95
C LYS A 79 9.43 -12.26 3.34
N GLU A 80 9.94 -12.84 4.42
CA GLU A 80 11.29 -12.61 4.94
C GLU A 80 12.36 -12.74 3.84
N GLN A 81 12.37 -13.86 3.12
CA GLN A 81 13.37 -14.12 2.07
C GLN A 81 13.23 -13.20 0.85
N GLU A 82 12.00 -12.81 0.50
CA GLU A 82 11.75 -11.85 -0.57
C GLU A 82 12.32 -10.46 -0.20
N LEU A 83 12.10 -10.02 1.04
CA LEU A 83 12.62 -8.73 1.53
C LEU A 83 14.15 -8.74 1.62
N ILE A 84 14.75 -9.81 2.13
CA ILE A 84 16.22 -10.00 2.15
C ILE A 84 16.77 -9.96 0.71
N GLY A 85 16.13 -10.66 -0.22
CA GLY A 85 16.50 -10.65 -1.63
C GLY A 85 16.44 -9.26 -2.26
N ALA A 86 15.45 -8.46 -1.87
CA ALA A 86 15.32 -7.07 -2.33
C ALA A 86 16.46 -6.17 -1.84
N VAL A 87 16.85 -6.30 -0.55
CA VAL A 87 18.01 -5.56 0.01
C VAL A 87 19.30 -5.93 -0.73
N LYS A 88 19.59 -7.23 -0.85
CA LYS A 88 20.80 -7.71 -1.55
C LYS A 88 20.83 -7.27 -3.01
N GLY A 89 19.70 -7.37 -3.70
CA GLY A 89 19.57 -6.96 -5.10
C GLY A 89 19.73 -5.46 -5.30
N ALA A 90 19.25 -4.62 -4.39
CA ALA A 90 19.44 -3.18 -4.42
C ALA A 90 20.94 -2.81 -4.34
N VAL A 91 21.67 -3.41 -3.39
CA VAL A 91 23.14 -3.20 -3.24
C VAL A 91 23.89 -3.67 -4.47
N GLN A 92 23.57 -4.87 -4.95
CA GLN A 92 24.24 -5.42 -6.13
C GLN A 92 24.04 -4.55 -7.38
N ARG A 93 22.84 -4.01 -7.55
CA ARG A 93 22.48 -3.19 -8.71
C ARG A 93 23.02 -1.78 -8.62
N TYR A 94 23.04 -1.21 -7.42
CA TYR A 94 23.47 0.15 -7.15
C TYR A 94 24.53 0.17 -6.05
N PRO A 95 25.79 -0.20 -6.37
CA PRO A 95 26.87 -0.11 -5.41
C PRO A 95 27.00 1.32 -4.89
N GLY A 96 27.02 1.48 -3.58
CA GLY A 96 27.06 2.78 -2.92
C GLY A 96 25.69 3.31 -2.46
N ILE A 97 24.57 2.59 -2.72
CA ILE A 97 23.31 2.90 -2.06
C ILE A 97 23.50 2.85 -0.53
N THR A 98 23.03 3.87 0.18
CA THR A 98 23.20 3.99 1.63
C THR A 98 21.89 3.80 2.39
N THR A 99 20.77 4.11 1.73
CA THR A 99 19.46 4.05 2.38
C THR A 99 18.44 3.43 1.42
N LEU A 100 17.68 2.46 1.91
CA LEU A 100 16.60 1.83 1.15
C LEU A 100 15.27 2.00 1.89
N TYR A 101 14.33 2.65 1.24
CA TYR A 101 12.96 2.80 1.71
C TYR A 101 12.13 1.60 1.25
N PHE A 102 11.50 0.91 2.20
CA PHE A 102 10.49 -0.09 1.92
C PHE A 102 9.09 0.47 2.16
N TYR A 103 8.34 0.64 1.09
CA TYR A 103 6.90 0.92 1.14
C TYR A 103 6.14 -0.40 1.10
N ILE A 104 5.42 -0.71 2.17
CA ILE A 104 4.73 -1.99 2.35
C ILE A 104 3.25 -1.73 2.61
N SER A 105 2.37 -2.46 1.89
CA SER A 105 0.91 -2.31 2.02
C SER A 105 0.32 -2.94 3.28
N ARG A 106 1.14 -3.45 4.20
CA ARG A 106 0.73 -4.15 5.42
C ARG A 106 1.37 -3.54 6.65
N GLU A 107 0.59 -3.41 7.72
CA GLU A 107 1.15 -3.12 9.04
C GLU A 107 1.95 -4.31 9.58
N PHE A 108 2.98 -4.03 10.35
CA PHE A 108 3.73 -5.06 11.04
C PHE A 108 3.02 -5.41 12.35
N SER A 109 2.85 -6.72 12.57
CA SER A 109 2.32 -7.21 13.83
C SER A 109 3.45 -7.35 14.84
N PRO A 110 3.28 -6.87 16.08
CA PRO A 110 4.29 -7.03 17.10
C PRO A 110 4.56 -8.52 17.41
N SER A 111 5.75 -8.83 17.89
CA SER A 111 6.07 -10.16 18.37
C SER A 111 5.22 -10.49 19.61
N SER A 112 4.51 -11.63 19.57
CA SER A 112 3.69 -12.11 20.70
C SER A 112 4.46 -12.97 21.70
N LYS A 113 5.72 -13.30 21.39
CA LYS A 113 6.47 -14.33 22.13
C LYS A 113 7.63 -13.81 22.99
N THR A 114 7.95 -12.53 22.89
CA THR A 114 9.08 -11.92 23.58
C THR A 114 8.71 -10.52 24.05
N ASP A 115 9.42 -9.99 25.06
CA ASP A 115 9.32 -8.58 25.46
C ASP A 115 9.76 -7.61 24.36
N ASP A 116 10.30 -8.15 23.27
CA ASP A 116 10.73 -7.41 22.11
C ASP A 116 9.58 -7.28 21.10
N ILE A 117 9.17 -6.04 20.86
CA ILE A 117 8.03 -5.69 19.99
C ILE A 117 8.34 -6.02 18.52
N MET A 118 9.62 -5.94 18.10
CA MET A 118 10.00 -6.13 16.69
C MET A 118 9.85 -7.59 16.25
N PRO A 119 9.11 -7.87 15.16
CA PRO A 119 8.96 -9.22 14.63
C PRO A 119 10.30 -9.83 14.18
N SER A 120 10.45 -11.14 14.33
CA SER A 120 11.70 -11.85 13.99
C SER A 120 12.09 -11.70 12.52
N TYR A 121 11.13 -11.68 11.59
CA TYR A 121 11.42 -11.49 10.16
C TYR A 121 11.99 -10.09 9.89
N GLN A 122 11.47 -9.05 10.56
CA GLN A 122 11.98 -7.69 10.41
C GLN A 122 13.42 -7.59 10.92
N LYS A 123 13.71 -8.14 12.11
CA LYS A 123 15.08 -8.18 12.64
C LYS A 123 16.09 -8.81 11.68
N LYS A 124 15.71 -9.91 11.04
CA LYS A 124 16.59 -10.59 10.08
C LYS A 124 16.84 -9.77 8.84
N VAL A 125 15.82 -9.08 8.34
CA VAL A 125 15.97 -8.18 7.18
C VAL A 125 16.89 -7.01 7.55
N GLU A 126 16.68 -6.40 8.72
CA GLU A 126 17.51 -5.31 9.22
C GLU A 126 18.96 -5.74 9.48
N ALA A 127 19.18 -6.93 10.06
CA ALA A 127 20.53 -7.47 10.25
C ALA A 127 21.28 -7.63 8.91
N VAL A 128 20.61 -8.14 7.87
CA VAL A 128 21.22 -8.26 6.54
C VAL A 128 21.53 -6.86 5.95
N ALA A 129 20.67 -5.88 6.16
CA ALA A 129 20.91 -4.53 5.69
C ALA A 129 22.11 -3.89 6.43
N GLU A 130 22.20 -4.08 7.74
CA GLU A 130 23.30 -3.62 8.57
C GLU A 130 24.65 -4.26 8.12
N GLU A 131 24.67 -5.59 7.87
CA GLU A 131 25.85 -6.28 7.32
C GLU A 131 26.30 -5.71 5.98
N LEU A 132 25.36 -5.20 5.18
CA LEU A 132 25.63 -4.58 3.87
C LEU A 132 25.88 -3.06 3.96
N GLY A 133 25.86 -2.48 5.16
CA GLY A 133 26.05 -1.04 5.38
C GLY A 133 24.90 -0.16 4.90
N ILE A 134 23.67 -0.69 4.88
CA ILE A 134 22.48 0.03 4.42
C ILE A 134 21.54 0.34 5.59
N GLU A 135 21.06 1.57 5.64
CA GLU A 135 19.93 1.96 6.47
C GLU A 135 18.61 1.54 5.80
N LEU A 136 17.73 0.84 6.54
CA LEU A 136 16.37 0.57 6.11
C LEU A 136 15.38 1.54 6.73
N VAL A 137 14.50 2.08 5.90
CA VAL A 137 13.40 2.94 6.32
C VAL A 137 12.08 2.30 5.92
N TRP A 138 11.30 1.87 6.91
CA TRP A 138 10.00 1.26 6.67
C TRP A 138 8.90 2.32 6.55
N ARG A 139 8.05 2.17 5.53
CA ARG A 139 6.84 2.95 5.29
C ARG A 139 5.67 2.00 5.18
N VAL A 140 4.92 1.87 6.26
CA VAL A 140 3.72 1.02 6.36
C VAL A 140 2.45 1.88 6.24
N PRO A 141 1.24 1.32 6.14
CA PRO A 141 0.00 2.08 5.91
C PRO A 141 -0.18 3.28 6.83
N SER A 142 0.09 3.17 8.12
CA SER A 142 -0.01 4.29 9.06
C SER A 142 0.89 5.48 8.71
N ASN A 143 2.10 5.23 8.17
CA ASN A 143 3.00 6.28 7.70
C ASN A 143 2.45 6.93 6.42
N LEU A 144 1.93 6.12 5.49
CA LEU A 144 1.36 6.60 4.24
C LEU A 144 0.11 7.45 4.48
N GLU A 145 -0.76 7.01 5.39
CA GLU A 145 -1.95 7.76 5.79
C GLU A 145 -1.58 9.11 6.42
N ALA A 146 -0.62 9.12 7.35
CA ALA A 146 -0.14 10.35 7.95
C ALA A 146 0.41 11.35 6.93
N GLN A 147 1.16 10.86 5.94
CA GLN A 147 1.69 11.67 4.85
C GLN A 147 0.56 12.19 3.96
N LEU A 148 -0.37 11.35 3.54
CA LEU A 148 -1.51 11.71 2.67
C LEU A 148 -2.48 12.72 3.30
N MET A 149 -2.42 12.91 4.61
CA MET A 149 -3.29 13.87 5.31
C MET A 149 -2.70 15.28 5.45
N GLN A 150 -1.42 15.49 5.11
CA GLN A 150 -0.72 16.73 5.46
C GLN A 150 -0.71 17.82 4.39
N ASP A 151 -0.88 17.51 3.10
CA ASP A 151 -0.58 18.45 2.00
C ASP A 151 -1.63 18.42 0.90
N ASN A 152 -1.83 19.58 0.23
CA ASN A 152 -2.79 19.71 -0.89
C ASN A 152 -2.41 18.84 -2.09
N GLN A 153 -1.13 18.66 -2.40
CA GLN A 153 -0.68 17.78 -3.48
C GLN A 153 -0.99 16.33 -3.15
N LEU A 154 -0.81 15.93 -1.90
CA LEU A 154 -1.18 14.60 -1.42
C LEU A 154 -2.69 14.41 -1.38
N THR A 155 -3.48 15.49 -1.26
CA THR A 155 -4.94 15.43 -1.41
C THR A 155 -5.34 14.99 -2.82
N ILE A 156 -4.65 15.46 -3.87
CA ILE A 156 -4.88 15.01 -5.24
C ILE A 156 -4.53 13.51 -5.36
N CYS A 157 -3.36 13.12 -4.84
CA CYS A 157 -2.93 11.72 -4.83
C CYS A 157 -3.96 10.83 -4.10
N ARG A 158 -4.44 11.26 -2.93
CA ARG A 158 -5.51 10.56 -2.19
C ARG A 158 -6.78 10.40 -3.01
N ASN A 159 -7.21 11.45 -3.71
CA ASN A 159 -8.41 11.40 -4.55
C ASN A 159 -8.25 10.39 -5.70
N VAL A 160 -7.06 10.33 -6.31
CA VAL A 160 -6.78 9.36 -7.39
C VAL A 160 -6.85 7.92 -6.90
N PHE A 161 -6.28 7.63 -5.72
CA PHE A 161 -6.11 6.25 -5.27
C PHE A 161 -7.21 5.75 -4.35
N PHE A 162 -7.78 6.60 -3.49
CA PHE A 162 -8.66 6.17 -2.40
C PHE A 162 -10.12 6.61 -2.54
N GLN A 163 -10.46 7.44 -3.51
CA GLN A 163 -11.85 7.77 -3.79
C GLN A 163 -12.42 6.86 -4.87
N VAL A 164 -13.63 6.38 -4.65
CA VAL A 164 -14.40 5.70 -5.68
C VAL A 164 -15.00 6.77 -6.60
N ASP A 165 -14.96 6.54 -7.91
CA ASP A 165 -15.64 7.39 -8.88
C ASP A 165 -17.12 7.51 -8.51
N SER A 166 -17.64 8.74 -8.46
CA SER A 166 -19.03 9.01 -8.09
C SER A 166 -20.05 8.29 -8.98
N ALA A 167 -19.73 8.09 -10.26
CA ALA A 167 -20.57 7.33 -11.18
C ALA A 167 -20.61 5.83 -10.78
N VAL A 168 -19.47 5.25 -10.41
CA VAL A 168 -19.38 3.86 -9.94
C VAL A 168 -20.11 3.71 -8.60
N GLN A 169 -19.95 4.65 -7.69
CA GLN A 169 -20.63 4.65 -6.41
C GLN A 169 -22.14 4.70 -6.59
N THR A 170 -22.64 5.62 -7.42
CA THR A 170 -24.07 5.74 -7.76
C THR A 170 -24.60 4.45 -8.41
N CYS A 171 -23.82 3.83 -9.29
CA CYS A 171 -24.20 2.57 -9.91
C CYS A 171 -24.31 1.44 -8.87
N CYS A 172 -23.35 1.32 -7.96
CA CYS A 172 -23.37 0.34 -6.88
C CYS A 172 -24.56 0.56 -5.92
N GLU A 173 -24.83 1.81 -5.54
CA GLU A 173 -25.98 2.16 -4.71
C GLU A 173 -27.31 1.80 -5.37
N ASN A 174 -27.45 2.10 -6.67
CA ASN A 174 -28.63 1.75 -7.46
C ASN A 174 -28.81 0.22 -7.56
N LEU A 175 -27.72 -0.54 -7.77
CA LEU A 175 -27.76 -2.00 -7.81
C LEU A 175 -28.21 -2.59 -6.47
N VAL A 176 -27.71 -2.07 -5.35
CA VAL A 176 -28.08 -2.52 -4.01
C VAL A 176 -29.55 -2.21 -3.73
N LYS A 177 -30.00 -1.00 -4.10
CA LYS A 177 -31.42 -0.59 -3.98
C LYS A 177 -32.34 -1.50 -4.81
N HIS A 178 -32.01 -1.72 -6.06
CA HIS A 178 -32.80 -2.55 -6.97
C HIS A 178 -32.87 -4.02 -6.52
N LYS A 179 -31.76 -4.57 -6.03
CA LYS A 179 -31.74 -5.90 -5.42
C LYS A 179 -32.66 -5.99 -4.22
N ARG A 180 -32.74 -4.96 -3.39
CA ARG A 180 -33.60 -4.88 -2.22
C ARG A 180 -35.08 -4.82 -2.62
N GLU A 181 -35.42 -3.98 -3.61
CA GLU A 181 -36.78 -3.85 -4.16
C GLU A 181 -37.28 -5.18 -4.74
N ILE A 182 -36.44 -5.88 -5.52
CA ILE A 182 -36.78 -7.20 -6.08
C ILE A 182 -36.99 -8.21 -4.95
N PHE A 183 -36.13 -8.23 -3.93
CA PHE A 183 -36.27 -9.14 -2.80
C PHE A 183 -37.55 -8.88 -2.00
N ASP A 184 -37.88 -7.62 -1.73
CA ASP A 184 -39.10 -7.23 -1.02
C ASP A 184 -40.36 -7.60 -1.84
N HIS A 185 -40.30 -7.44 -3.17
CA HIS A 185 -41.41 -7.82 -4.06
C HIS A 185 -41.65 -9.32 -4.09
N ILE A 186 -40.58 -10.12 -4.16
CA ILE A 186 -40.67 -11.58 -4.11
C ILE A 186 -41.25 -12.02 -2.76
N HIS A 187 -40.76 -11.46 -1.67
CA HIS A 187 -41.20 -11.81 -0.31
C HIS A 187 -42.66 -11.47 -0.08
N THR A 188 -43.12 -10.34 -0.59
CA THR A 188 -44.54 -9.91 -0.51
C THR A 188 -45.43 -10.85 -1.36
N SER A 189 -44.99 -11.20 -2.57
CA SER A 189 -45.72 -12.10 -3.45
C SER A 189 -45.84 -13.51 -2.92
N VAL A 190 -44.87 -14.02 -2.16
CA VAL A 190 -44.91 -15.32 -1.49
C VAL A 190 -45.91 -15.28 -0.31
N ARG A 191 -45.90 -14.22 0.48
CA ARG A 191 -46.86 -14.07 1.61
C ARG A 191 -48.33 -14.01 1.17
N TYR A 192 -48.62 -13.40 0.02
CA TYR A 192 -50.00 -13.36 -0.51
C TYR A 192 -50.51 -14.75 -0.92
N ARG A 193 -49.63 -15.63 -1.38
CA ARG A 193 -50.00 -17.02 -1.76
C ARG A 193 -50.23 -17.96 -0.56
N GLU A 194 -49.59 -17.70 0.56
CA GLU A 194 -49.76 -18.50 1.79
C GLU A 194 -51.05 -18.17 2.53
N ASN A 195 -51.69 -17.01 2.27
CA ASN A 195 -52.93 -16.61 2.88
C ASN A 195 -54.17 -16.97 2.04
N ASP A 196 -54.02 -17.56 0.87
CA ASP A 196 -55.10 -17.98 -0.04
C ASP A 196 -55.38 -19.51 0.03
N ILE A 197 -54.84 -20.20 1.03
CA ILE A 197 -55.13 -21.62 1.36
C ILE A 197 -55.80 -21.66 2.73
#